data_adf5c97ebb73d2225e593414d07a60eb
#
_entry.id   adf5c97ebb73d2225e593414d07a60eb
#
_cell.length_a   1.000
_cell.length_b   1.000
_cell.length_c   1.000
_cell.angle_alpha   90.00
_cell.angle_beta   90.00
_cell.angle_gamma   90.00
#
_symmetry.space_group_name_H-M   'P 1'
#
loop_
_entity.id
_entity.type
_entity.pdbx_description
1 polymer ?
#
loop_
_entity_poly.entity_id
_entity_poly.type
_entity_poly.pdbx_seq_one_letter_code
_entity_poly.pdbx_strand_id
1 'polypeptide(L)'
;MLPVKGPGLVFLLPVVDRMVRVDLRTVALTIPPQEVITRDNVPARVAAVCYFRVIDPAAAITRIEAFAPATSQIAQTTLRSVLGRADLDQLLAERERLNDDLQKIIDEQTEPWGIKVTIVEIKDVEIPEAMQRAMARQAEAERERRAKVINAEGEYQAAEKLASAGSIIGREPSAMQLRYLQTLLEVGAEQSSTIIFPLPLDLLKPFLERSQDGASTPRVATTPPANGTASASDVSPVAP
;
A
#
# COMPACT_ATOMS: atom_id res chain seq x y z
N MET A 1 -0.60 -51.46 -32.39
CA MET A 1 -1.50 -50.30 -32.26
C MET A 1 -1.73 -49.69 -33.61
N LEU A 2 -2.97 -49.43 -33.98
CA LEU A 2 -3.28 -48.71 -35.21
C LEU A 2 -2.88 -47.22 -35.02
N PRO A 3 -2.46 -46.52 -36.06
CA PRO A 3 -2.11 -45.11 -35.99
C PRO A 3 -3.33 -44.26 -35.60
N VAL A 4 -3.06 -43.13 -34.90
CA VAL A 4 -4.08 -42.16 -34.58
C VAL A 4 -4.76 -41.67 -35.86
N LYS A 5 -6.08 -41.81 -35.96
CA LYS A 5 -6.85 -41.36 -37.11
C LYS A 5 -7.51 -40.00 -36.75
N GLY A 6 -7.37 -39.02 -37.66
CA GLY A 6 -8.00 -37.74 -37.57
C GLY A 6 -9.52 -37.80 -37.79
N PRO A 7 -10.19 -36.63 -37.79
CA PRO A 7 -11.63 -36.56 -38.07
C PRO A 7 -11.96 -37.10 -39.45
N GLY A 8 -12.90 -38.02 -39.54
CA GLY A 8 -13.32 -38.63 -40.81
C GLY A 8 -14.11 -39.92 -40.59
N LEU A 9 -14.48 -40.56 -41.70
CA LEU A 9 -15.15 -41.86 -41.70
C LEU A 9 -14.10 -42.96 -41.47
N VAL A 10 -14.26 -43.71 -40.39
CA VAL A 10 -13.34 -44.82 -40.05
C VAL A 10 -14.13 -46.11 -40.02
N PHE A 11 -13.72 -47.08 -40.80
CA PHE A 11 -14.25 -48.44 -40.76
C PHE A 11 -13.69 -49.18 -39.56
N LEU A 12 -14.58 -49.65 -38.68
CA LEU A 12 -14.28 -50.41 -37.46
C LEU A 12 -14.91 -51.78 -37.55
N LEU A 13 -14.11 -52.80 -37.25
CA LEU A 13 -14.59 -54.17 -37.05
C LEU A 13 -14.94 -54.35 -35.56
N PRO A 14 -16.24 -54.38 -35.16
CA PRO A 14 -16.65 -54.28 -33.76
C PRO A 14 -16.17 -55.43 -32.85
N VAL A 15 -15.69 -56.54 -33.42
CA VAL A 15 -15.15 -57.69 -32.64
C VAL A 15 -13.66 -57.58 -32.40
N VAL A 16 -12.92 -56.84 -33.26
CA VAL A 16 -11.44 -56.79 -33.25
C VAL A 16 -10.92 -55.42 -32.83
N ASP A 17 -11.64 -54.36 -33.22
CA ASP A 17 -11.21 -52.97 -33.00
C ASP A 17 -11.98 -52.31 -31.85
N ARG A 18 -11.23 -51.69 -30.93
CA ARG A 18 -11.76 -50.83 -29.89
C ARG A 18 -11.37 -49.40 -30.17
N MET A 19 -12.37 -48.55 -30.36
CA MET A 19 -12.16 -47.10 -30.54
C MET A 19 -12.25 -46.38 -29.22
N VAL A 20 -11.22 -45.56 -28.93
CA VAL A 20 -11.25 -44.59 -27.81
C VAL A 20 -11.22 -43.20 -28.40
N ARG A 21 -12.21 -42.38 -28.01
CA ARG A 21 -12.31 -41.02 -28.48
C ARG A 21 -11.64 -40.09 -27.47
N VAL A 22 -10.66 -39.28 -27.97
CA VAL A 22 -9.94 -38.29 -27.15
C VAL A 22 -10.27 -36.90 -27.66
N ASP A 23 -10.68 -36.03 -26.77
CA ASP A 23 -10.89 -34.59 -27.07
C ASP A 23 -9.54 -33.86 -26.99
N LEU A 24 -9.19 -33.10 -28.05
CA LEU A 24 -7.97 -32.31 -28.15
C LEU A 24 -8.14 -30.86 -27.71
N ARG A 25 -9.34 -30.48 -27.32
CA ARG A 25 -9.64 -29.14 -26.83
C ARG A 25 -9.04 -28.94 -25.45
N THR A 26 -8.82 -27.70 -25.09
CA THR A 26 -8.43 -27.35 -23.71
C THR A 26 -9.59 -27.65 -22.76
N VAL A 27 -9.29 -28.41 -21.74
CA VAL A 27 -10.24 -28.80 -20.68
C VAL A 27 -9.85 -28.09 -19.39
N ALA A 28 -10.82 -27.50 -18.71
CA ALA A 28 -10.65 -26.95 -17.37
C ALA A 28 -10.87 -28.07 -16.34
N LEU A 29 -9.87 -28.34 -15.55
CA LEU A 29 -9.90 -29.32 -14.46
C LEU A 29 -9.90 -28.57 -13.13
N THR A 30 -11.00 -28.66 -12.41
CA THR A 30 -11.09 -28.07 -11.06
C THR A 30 -10.35 -28.97 -10.07
N ILE A 31 -9.38 -28.40 -9.37
CA ILE A 31 -8.66 -29.05 -8.29
C ILE A 31 -9.46 -28.76 -6.99
N PRO A 32 -9.94 -29.81 -6.28
CA PRO A 32 -10.70 -29.62 -5.06
C PRO A 32 -9.86 -28.91 -3.98
N PRO A 33 -10.49 -28.18 -3.06
CA PRO A 33 -9.79 -27.47 -2.00
C PRO A 33 -8.85 -28.38 -1.22
N GLN A 34 -7.59 -27.99 -1.08
CA GLN A 34 -6.57 -28.70 -0.33
C GLN A 34 -6.26 -27.93 0.94
N GLU A 35 -6.26 -28.63 2.07
CA GLU A 35 -5.76 -28.08 3.33
C GLU A 35 -4.24 -28.23 3.37
N VAL A 36 -3.56 -27.11 3.53
CA VAL A 36 -2.10 -27.04 3.60
C VAL A 36 -1.68 -26.17 4.78
N ILE A 37 -0.52 -26.46 5.33
CA ILE A 37 0.14 -25.61 6.32
C ILE A 37 1.27 -24.92 5.59
N THR A 38 1.25 -23.60 5.57
CA THR A 38 2.29 -22.76 4.95
C THR A 38 3.60 -22.84 5.74
N ARG A 39 4.69 -22.28 5.18
CA ARG A 39 6.00 -22.27 5.84
C ARG A 39 5.97 -21.51 7.17
N ASP A 40 5.16 -20.47 7.28
CA ASP A 40 4.91 -19.67 8.48
C ASP A 40 3.89 -20.30 9.46
N ASN A 41 3.61 -21.61 9.27
CA ASN A 41 2.77 -22.44 10.13
C ASN A 41 1.30 -21.98 10.20
N VAL A 42 0.77 -21.40 9.14
CA VAL A 42 -0.62 -21.00 9.02
C VAL A 42 -1.40 -22.05 8.23
N PRO A 43 -2.48 -22.61 8.76
CA PRO A 43 -3.37 -23.50 8.01
C PRO A 43 -4.16 -22.67 6.99
N ALA A 44 -4.09 -23.07 5.72
CA ALA A 44 -4.83 -22.47 4.63
C ALA A 44 -5.54 -23.53 3.82
N ARG A 45 -6.73 -23.24 3.29
CA ARG A 45 -7.45 -24.07 2.34
C ARG A 45 -7.42 -23.40 0.99
N VAL A 46 -6.85 -24.08 -0.01
CA VAL A 46 -6.61 -23.51 -1.34
C VAL A 46 -7.27 -24.35 -2.40
N ALA A 47 -8.08 -23.73 -3.26
CA ALA A 47 -8.64 -24.31 -4.47
C ALA A 47 -7.92 -23.73 -5.70
N ALA A 48 -7.78 -24.56 -6.74
CA ALA A 48 -7.16 -24.14 -7.99
C ALA A 48 -7.89 -24.72 -9.20
N VAL A 49 -7.59 -24.18 -10.38
CA VAL A 49 -8.06 -24.68 -11.66
C VAL A 49 -6.85 -24.90 -12.56
N CYS A 50 -6.82 -26.05 -13.21
CA CYS A 50 -5.77 -26.42 -14.15
C CYS A 50 -6.38 -26.53 -15.57
N TYR A 51 -5.83 -25.79 -16.52
CA TYR A 51 -6.21 -25.87 -17.92
C TYR A 51 -5.18 -26.73 -18.67
N PHE A 52 -5.63 -27.84 -19.22
CA PHE A 52 -4.76 -28.72 -19.97
C PHE A 52 -5.38 -29.13 -21.30
N ARG A 53 -4.56 -29.59 -22.21
CA ARG A 53 -4.98 -30.20 -23.49
C ARG A 53 -4.13 -31.40 -23.79
N VAL A 54 -4.70 -32.36 -24.52
CA VAL A 54 -3.97 -33.51 -25.02
C VAL A 54 -3.26 -33.12 -26.32
N ILE A 55 -1.94 -33.30 -26.39
CA ILE A 55 -1.14 -33.09 -27.61
C ILE A 55 -0.92 -34.43 -28.34
N ASP A 56 -0.56 -35.49 -27.60
CA ASP A 56 -0.37 -36.83 -28.15
C ASP A 56 -1.45 -37.79 -27.60
N PRO A 57 -2.54 -38.02 -28.38
CA PRO A 57 -3.60 -38.93 -27.96
C PRO A 57 -3.14 -40.36 -27.78
N ALA A 58 -2.08 -40.80 -28.54
CA ALA A 58 -1.56 -42.15 -28.41
C ALA A 58 -0.87 -42.36 -27.07
N ALA A 59 -0.03 -41.41 -26.67
CA ALA A 59 0.62 -41.43 -25.37
C ALA A 59 -0.41 -41.34 -24.22
N ALA A 60 -1.42 -40.50 -24.34
CA ALA A 60 -2.46 -40.29 -23.32
C ALA A 60 -3.30 -41.53 -23.04
N ILE A 61 -3.41 -42.48 -24.00
CA ILE A 61 -4.15 -43.71 -23.82
C ILE A 61 -3.25 -44.90 -23.48
N THR A 62 -2.01 -44.91 -23.99
CA THR A 62 -1.12 -46.05 -23.81
C THR A 62 -0.28 -46.01 -22.57
N ARG A 63 0.05 -44.82 -22.11
CA ARG A 63 0.92 -44.62 -20.95
C ARG A 63 0.18 -44.47 -19.64
N ILE A 64 -1.09 -44.12 -19.71
CA ILE A 64 -1.91 -43.95 -18.51
C ILE A 64 -3.34 -44.41 -18.78
N GLU A 65 -3.96 -45.04 -17.79
CA GLU A 65 -5.32 -45.58 -17.90
C GLU A 65 -6.37 -44.48 -17.97
N ALA A 66 -6.25 -43.49 -17.10
CA ALA A 66 -7.17 -42.36 -16.99
C ALA A 66 -6.40 -41.05 -16.77
N PHE A 67 -6.15 -40.32 -17.84
CA PHE A 67 -5.30 -39.12 -17.80
C PHE A 67 -5.91 -37.99 -16.99
N ALA A 68 -7.22 -37.76 -17.03
CA ALA A 68 -7.84 -36.63 -16.31
C ALA A 68 -7.79 -36.80 -14.78
N PRO A 69 -8.19 -37.95 -14.17
CA PRO A 69 -7.98 -38.18 -12.74
C PRO A 69 -6.53 -38.15 -12.30
N ALA A 70 -5.63 -38.71 -13.12
CA ALA A 70 -4.20 -38.72 -12.79
C ALA A 70 -3.59 -37.31 -12.81
N THR A 71 -3.93 -36.49 -13.80
CA THR A 71 -3.55 -35.06 -13.83
C THR A 71 -4.08 -34.33 -12.62
N SER A 72 -5.35 -34.62 -12.20
CA SER A 72 -5.91 -34.07 -10.98
C SER A 72 -5.10 -34.44 -9.73
N GLN A 73 -4.70 -35.70 -9.63
CA GLN A 73 -3.93 -36.19 -8.48
C GLN A 73 -2.53 -35.56 -8.41
N ILE A 74 -1.86 -35.44 -9.56
CA ILE A 74 -0.58 -34.71 -9.66
C ILE A 74 -0.77 -33.26 -9.24
N ALA A 75 -1.77 -32.59 -9.81
CA ALA A 75 -2.04 -31.20 -9.49
C ALA A 75 -2.31 -30.98 -7.99
N GLN A 76 -3.05 -31.87 -7.35
CA GLN A 76 -3.31 -31.81 -5.90
C GLN A 76 -2.04 -31.98 -5.06
N THR A 77 -1.20 -32.96 -5.41
CA THR A 77 0.06 -33.21 -4.68
C THR A 77 1.08 -32.12 -4.90
N THR A 78 1.19 -31.60 -6.12
CA THR A 78 2.07 -30.48 -6.45
C THR A 78 1.60 -29.20 -5.76
N LEU A 79 0.30 -28.91 -5.81
CA LEU A 79 -0.30 -27.78 -5.09
C LEU A 79 0.08 -27.82 -3.61
N ARG A 80 -0.14 -28.96 -2.93
CA ARG A 80 0.23 -29.13 -1.51
C ARG A 80 1.73 -28.92 -1.27
N SER A 81 2.58 -29.45 -2.14
CA SER A 81 4.04 -29.34 -2.00
C SER A 81 4.54 -27.91 -2.19
N VAL A 82 4.04 -27.19 -3.20
CA VAL A 82 4.46 -25.81 -3.50
C VAL A 82 3.94 -24.85 -2.41
N LEU A 83 2.67 -24.97 -2.04
CA LEU A 83 2.06 -24.13 -1.02
C LEU A 83 2.67 -24.36 0.38
N GLY A 84 3.06 -25.60 0.71
CA GLY A 84 3.74 -25.91 1.97
C GLY A 84 5.14 -25.29 2.10
N ARG A 85 5.72 -24.80 1.01
CA ARG A 85 7.01 -24.10 0.98
C ARG A 85 6.89 -22.58 0.91
N ALA A 86 5.72 -22.08 0.54
CA ALA A 86 5.43 -20.66 0.42
C ALA A 86 4.96 -20.07 1.76
N ASP A 87 5.21 -18.80 1.96
CA ASP A 87 4.63 -18.03 3.06
C ASP A 87 3.21 -17.56 2.71
N LEU A 88 2.41 -17.27 3.73
CA LEU A 88 1.06 -16.78 3.50
C LEU A 88 1.04 -15.46 2.72
N ASP A 89 1.99 -14.56 2.98
CA ASP A 89 2.12 -13.30 2.26
C ASP A 89 2.39 -13.53 0.76
N GLN A 90 3.20 -14.52 0.41
CA GLN A 90 3.46 -14.90 -0.98
C GLN A 90 2.20 -15.47 -1.65
N LEU A 91 1.42 -16.28 -0.94
CA LEU A 91 0.14 -16.81 -1.43
C LEU A 91 -0.88 -15.71 -1.75
N LEU A 92 -0.83 -14.58 -1.04
CA LEU A 92 -1.76 -13.48 -1.22
C LEU A 92 -1.25 -12.43 -2.22
N ALA A 93 0.05 -12.13 -2.20
CA ALA A 93 0.66 -11.05 -2.97
C ALA A 93 1.33 -11.51 -4.28
N GLU A 94 1.93 -12.71 -4.32
CA GLU A 94 2.73 -13.20 -5.45
C GLU A 94 2.07 -14.40 -6.15
N ARG A 95 0.74 -14.36 -6.34
CA ARG A 95 -0.02 -15.48 -6.94
C ARG A 95 0.47 -15.87 -8.33
N GLU A 96 0.82 -14.90 -9.16
CA GLU A 96 1.30 -15.15 -10.53
C GLU A 96 2.55 -16.02 -10.54
N ARG A 97 3.51 -15.72 -9.66
CA ARG A 97 4.73 -16.51 -9.54
C ARG A 97 4.45 -17.96 -9.12
N LEU A 98 3.55 -18.14 -8.14
CA LEU A 98 3.14 -19.46 -7.68
C LEU A 98 2.38 -20.23 -8.76
N ASN A 99 1.54 -19.56 -9.54
CA ASN A 99 0.85 -20.15 -10.69
C ASN A 99 1.84 -20.65 -11.75
N ASP A 100 2.87 -19.87 -12.06
CA ASP A 100 3.93 -20.24 -13.00
C ASP A 100 4.75 -21.45 -12.50
N ASP A 101 5.11 -21.46 -11.23
CA ASP A 101 5.85 -22.58 -10.62
C ASP A 101 5.01 -23.85 -10.60
N LEU A 102 3.73 -23.75 -10.25
CA LEU A 102 2.77 -24.87 -10.32
C LEU A 102 2.62 -25.39 -11.75
N GLN A 103 2.43 -24.49 -12.71
CA GLN A 103 2.28 -24.84 -14.12
C GLN A 103 3.50 -25.60 -14.65
N LYS A 104 4.71 -25.11 -14.39
CA LYS A 104 5.97 -25.76 -14.81
C LYS A 104 6.11 -27.16 -14.26
N ILE A 105 5.90 -27.34 -12.96
CA ILE A 105 6.07 -28.63 -12.29
C ILE A 105 5.02 -29.64 -12.79
N ILE A 106 3.75 -29.21 -12.94
CA ILE A 106 2.69 -30.10 -13.41
C ILE A 106 2.89 -30.43 -14.88
N ASP A 107 3.27 -29.46 -15.72
CA ASP A 107 3.54 -29.67 -17.16
C ASP A 107 4.67 -30.69 -17.35
N GLU A 108 5.79 -30.55 -16.62
CA GLU A 108 6.91 -31.50 -16.66
C GLU A 108 6.49 -32.92 -16.27
N GLN A 109 5.62 -33.08 -15.28
CA GLN A 109 5.14 -34.39 -14.84
C GLN A 109 4.11 -35.02 -15.80
N THR A 110 3.36 -34.22 -16.55
CA THR A 110 2.31 -34.67 -17.46
C THR A 110 2.79 -34.79 -18.91
N GLU A 111 3.90 -34.15 -19.26
CA GLU A 111 4.52 -34.22 -20.61
C GLU A 111 4.74 -35.65 -21.10
N PRO A 112 5.26 -36.62 -20.27
CA PRO A 112 5.44 -38.03 -20.72
C PRO A 112 4.13 -38.68 -21.16
N TRP A 113 2.98 -38.20 -20.72
CA TRP A 113 1.66 -38.73 -21.11
C TRP A 113 1.08 -38.05 -22.33
N GLY A 114 1.81 -37.10 -22.94
CA GLY A 114 1.35 -36.33 -24.09
C GLY A 114 0.28 -35.27 -23.73
N ILE A 115 0.28 -34.83 -22.49
CA ILE A 115 -0.61 -33.80 -21.98
C ILE A 115 0.20 -32.53 -21.76
N LYS A 116 -0.35 -31.42 -22.21
CA LYS A 116 0.22 -30.10 -21.95
C LYS A 116 -0.66 -29.28 -21.03
N VAL A 117 -0.09 -28.84 -19.93
CA VAL A 117 -0.73 -27.89 -19.03
C VAL A 117 -0.46 -26.48 -19.55
N THR A 118 -1.53 -25.75 -19.83
CA THR A 118 -1.44 -24.41 -20.40
C THR A 118 -1.36 -23.35 -19.32
N ILE A 119 -2.25 -23.45 -18.32
CA ILE A 119 -2.37 -22.47 -17.24
C ILE A 119 -2.80 -23.21 -15.97
N VAL A 120 -2.24 -22.80 -14.85
CA VAL A 120 -2.73 -23.19 -13.50
C VAL A 120 -3.03 -21.92 -12.74
N GLU A 121 -4.22 -21.81 -12.17
CA GLU A 121 -4.64 -20.63 -11.45
C GLU A 121 -5.17 -21.01 -10.05
N ILE A 122 -4.64 -20.34 -9.05
CA ILE A 122 -5.18 -20.41 -7.68
C ILE A 122 -6.46 -19.58 -7.65
N LYS A 123 -7.59 -20.27 -7.36
CA LYS A 123 -8.92 -19.65 -7.35
C LYS A 123 -9.19 -18.97 -6.03
N ASP A 124 -9.26 -19.73 -4.94
CA ASP A 124 -9.65 -19.25 -3.62
C ASP A 124 -8.61 -19.68 -2.58
N VAL A 125 -8.31 -18.78 -1.65
CA VAL A 125 -7.47 -19.04 -0.48
C VAL A 125 -8.27 -18.68 0.76
N GLU A 126 -8.71 -19.72 1.48
CA GLU A 126 -9.44 -19.58 2.72
C GLU A 126 -8.47 -19.73 3.90
N ILE A 127 -8.48 -18.78 4.80
CA ILE A 127 -7.72 -18.79 6.06
C ILE A 127 -8.68 -18.72 7.24
N PRO A 128 -8.32 -19.27 8.42
CA PRO A 128 -9.17 -19.24 9.61
C PRO A 128 -9.52 -17.81 10.03
N GLU A 129 -10.74 -17.59 10.47
CA GLU A 129 -11.25 -16.25 10.87
C GLU A 129 -10.39 -15.56 11.94
N ALA A 130 -9.84 -16.34 12.88
CA ALA A 130 -8.95 -15.77 13.90
C ALA A 130 -7.70 -15.12 13.28
N MET A 131 -7.16 -15.76 12.25
CA MET A 131 -5.99 -15.25 11.52
C MET A 131 -6.37 -14.06 10.62
N GLN A 132 -7.53 -14.12 9.93
CA GLN A 132 -8.04 -12.98 9.16
C GLN A 132 -8.16 -11.73 10.03
N ARG A 133 -8.71 -11.86 11.24
CA ARG A 133 -8.83 -10.76 12.21
C ARG A 133 -7.47 -10.26 12.70
N ALA A 134 -6.50 -11.16 12.88
CA ALA A 134 -5.14 -10.77 13.27
C ALA A 134 -4.43 -9.98 12.16
N MET A 135 -4.52 -10.47 10.92
CA MET A 135 -3.96 -9.79 9.73
C MET A 135 -4.64 -8.45 9.46
N ALA A 136 -5.97 -8.36 9.64
CA ALA A 136 -6.69 -7.10 9.51
C ALA A 136 -6.17 -6.05 10.49
N ARG A 137 -5.98 -6.40 11.78
CA ARG A 137 -5.40 -5.49 12.77
C ARG A 137 -3.96 -5.10 12.46
N GLN A 138 -3.15 -6.05 11.98
CA GLN A 138 -1.78 -5.77 11.55
C GLN A 138 -1.74 -4.81 10.36
N ALA A 139 -2.59 -5.06 9.36
CA ALA A 139 -2.69 -4.19 8.18
C ALA A 139 -3.18 -2.78 8.54
N GLU A 140 -4.12 -2.67 9.49
CA GLU A 140 -4.61 -1.39 9.99
C GLU A 140 -3.50 -0.62 10.72
N ALA A 141 -2.76 -1.28 11.62
CA ALA A 141 -1.63 -0.68 12.34
C ALA A 141 -0.52 -0.23 11.37
N GLU A 142 -0.21 -1.02 10.34
CA GLU A 142 0.78 -0.65 9.34
C GLU A 142 0.31 0.53 8.47
N ARG A 143 -0.98 0.57 8.09
CA ARG A 143 -1.56 1.72 7.38
C ARG A 143 -1.52 2.98 8.24
N GLU A 144 -1.86 2.86 9.53
CA GLU A 144 -1.78 3.99 10.47
C GLU A 144 -0.34 4.49 10.64
N ARG A 145 0.61 3.57 10.78
CA ARG A 145 2.04 3.91 10.81
C ARG A 145 2.48 4.65 9.56
N ARG A 146 2.13 4.14 8.38
CA ARG A 146 2.45 4.81 7.11
C ARG A 146 1.78 6.17 6.97
N ALA A 147 0.52 6.29 7.37
CA ALA A 147 -0.19 7.57 7.36
C ALA A 147 0.50 8.61 8.26
N LYS A 148 0.94 8.21 9.47
CA LYS A 148 1.71 9.09 10.37
C LYS A 148 3.03 9.54 9.75
N VAL A 149 3.77 8.64 9.08
CA VAL A 149 5.02 8.99 8.39
C VAL A 149 4.77 9.96 7.24
N ILE A 150 3.75 9.67 6.40
CA ILE A 150 3.39 10.54 5.26
C ILE A 150 2.95 11.92 5.74
N ASN A 151 2.15 11.97 6.81
CA ASN A 151 1.70 13.24 7.40
C ASN A 151 2.89 14.04 7.95
N ALA A 152 3.78 13.40 8.73
CA ALA A 152 4.97 14.07 9.25
C ALA A 152 5.91 14.57 8.16
N GLU A 153 6.11 13.79 7.10
CA GLU A 153 6.89 14.21 5.93
C GLU A 153 6.21 15.37 5.19
N GLY A 154 4.87 15.31 5.05
CA GLY A 154 4.08 16.40 4.48
C GLY A 154 4.16 17.69 5.30
N GLU A 155 4.09 17.58 6.62
CA GLU A 155 4.25 18.74 7.54
C GLU A 155 5.66 19.32 7.44
N TYR A 156 6.69 18.47 7.38
CA TYR A 156 8.07 18.92 7.22
C TYR A 156 8.27 19.70 5.90
N GLN A 157 7.80 19.13 4.78
CA GLN A 157 7.87 19.79 3.48
C GLN A 157 7.05 21.08 3.42
N ALA A 158 5.88 21.10 4.08
CA ALA A 158 5.04 22.31 4.19
C ALA A 158 5.74 23.38 5.04
N ALA A 159 6.33 22.99 6.18
CA ALA A 159 7.07 23.91 7.05
C ALA A 159 8.28 24.55 6.34
N GLU A 160 9.03 23.78 5.56
CA GLU A 160 10.14 24.30 4.76
C GLU A 160 9.67 25.32 3.71
N LYS A 161 8.58 24.99 2.99
CA LYS A 161 7.97 25.90 2.02
C LYS A 161 7.41 27.17 2.68
N LEU A 162 6.77 27.02 3.84
CA LEU A 162 6.24 28.16 4.62
C LEU A 162 7.35 29.04 5.15
N ALA A 163 8.45 28.46 5.64
CA ALA A 163 9.62 29.21 6.07
C ALA A 163 10.24 29.99 4.91
N SER A 164 10.37 29.36 3.75
CA SER A 164 10.86 30.00 2.53
C SER A 164 9.93 31.14 2.08
N ALA A 165 8.63 30.89 2.05
CA ALA A 165 7.63 31.92 1.72
C ALA A 165 7.65 33.08 2.74
N GLY A 166 7.74 32.76 4.04
CA GLY A 166 7.87 33.75 5.12
C GLY A 166 9.10 34.62 4.98
N SER A 167 10.24 34.03 4.58
CA SER A 167 11.50 34.78 4.33
C SER A 167 11.38 35.77 3.16
N ILE A 168 10.63 35.41 2.13
CA ILE A 168 10.38 36.24 0.94
C ILE A 168 9.42 37.37 1.30
N ILE A 169 8.30 37.05 1.96
CA ILE A 169 7.29 38.02 2.35
C ILE A 169 7.84 39.02 3.41
N GLY A 170 8.69 38.52 4.33
CA GLY A 170 9.29 39.36 5.37
C GLY A 170 10.28 40.43 4.86
N ARG A 171 10.76 40.33 3.61
CA ARG A 171 11.62 41.36 3.00
C ARG A 171 10.85 42.60 2.55
N GLU A 172 9.56 42.46 2.31
CA GLU A 172 8.69 43.52 1.82
C GLU A 172 7.54 43.78 2.80
N PRO A 173 7.57 44.85 3.60
CA PRO A 173 6.51 45.16 4.58
C PRO A 173 5.10 45.26 3.98
N SER A 174 5.01 45.72 2.74
CA SER A 174 3.74 45.83 1.99
C SER A 174 3.14 44.46 1.64
N ALA A 175 3.96 43.43 1.42
CA ALA A 175 3.51 42.06 1.12
C ALA A 175 2.83 41.43 2.34
N MET A 176 3.33 41.74 3.55
CA MET A 176 2.71 41.27 4.81
C MET A 176 1.31 41.84 4.98
N GLN A 177 1.13 43.14 4.69
CA GLN A 177 -0.18 43.79 4.77
C GLN A 177 -1.19 43.22 3.77
N LEU A 178 -0.74 42.97 2.54
CA LEU A 178 -1.57 42.32 1.50
C LEU A 178 -1.97 40.91 1.89
N ARG A 179 -1.04 40.12 2.42
CA ARG A 179 -1.31 38.76 2.91
C ARG A 179 -2.33 38.75 4.06
N TYR A 180 -2.19 39.71 4.98
CA TYR A 180 -3.13 39.88 6.07
C TYR A 180 -4.55 40.19 5.57
N LEU A 181 -4.69 41.12 4.59
CA LEU A 181 -5.96 41.43 3.96
C LEU A 181 -6.56 40.25 3.20
N GLN A 182 -5.71 39.47 2.56
CA GLN A 182 -6.14 38.25 1.84
C GLN A 182 -6.69 37.19 2.80
N THR A 183 -6.01 36.94 3.92
CA THR A 183 -6.48 36.01 4.96
C THR A 183 -7.80 36.51 5.59
N LEU A 184 -7.95 37.79 5.74
CA LEU A 184 -9.21 38.43 6.20
C LEU A 184 -10.37 38.15 5.24
N LEU A 185 -10.12 38.25 3.93
CA LEU A 185 -11.10 37.96 2.89
C LEU A 185 -11.48 36.47 2.89
N GLU A 186 -10.52 35.56 3.06
CA GLU A 186 -10.76 34.12 3.15
C GLU A 186 -11.60 33.75 4.37
N VAL A 187 -11.29 34.31 5.56
CA VAL A 187 -12.05 34.07 6.77
C VAL A 187 -13.45 34.71 6.70
N GLY A 188 -13.58 35.85 6.02
CA GLY A 188 -14.86 36.54 5.85
C GLY A 188 -15.79 35.90 4.82
N ALA A 189 -15.24 35.04 3.92
CA ALA A 189 -16.01 34.33 2.89
C ALA A 189 -16.73 33.08 3.43
N GLU A 190 -16.24 32.48 4.51
CA GLU A 190 -16.95 31.43 5.24
C GLU A 190 -18.02 32.06 6.12
N GLN A 191 -19.26 31.62 5.96
CA GLN A 191 -20.50 32.17 6.62
C GLN A 191 -20.48 32.12 8.16
N SER A 192 -19.54 32.78 8.79
CA SER A 192 -19.42 32.85 10.24
C SER A 192 -19.94 34.20 10.74
N SER A 193 -21.01 34.19 11.52
CA SER A 193 -21.67 35.41 12.04
C SER A 193 -20.89 36.15 13.14
N THR A 194 -19.76 35.61 13.61
CA THR A 194 -18.94 36.25 14.63
C THR A 194 -17.46 35.99 14.37
N ILE A 195 -16.73 37.02 13.96
CA ILE A 195 -15.28 36.99 13.77
C ILE A 195 -14.61 37.63 14.97
N ILE A 196 -13.94 36.84 15.82
CA ILE A 196 -13.07 37.33 16.88
C ILE A 196 -11.71 37.61 16.28
N PHE A 197 -11.36 38.88 16.15
CA PHE A 197 -10.15 39.30 15.46
C PHE A 197 -9.04 39.66 16.46
N PRO A 198 -7.97 38.88 16.61
CA PRO A 198 -6.79 39.31 17.37
C PRO A 198 -6.00 40.31 16.51
N LEU A 199 -6.17 41.60 16.80
CA LEU A 199 -5.33 42.67 16.22
C LEU A 199 -3.91 42.52 16.79
N PRO A 200 -2.89 42.19 16.00
CA PRO A 200 -1.50 42.25 16.42
C PRO A 200 -1.15 43.73 16.66
N LEU A 201 -0.92 44.11 17.93
CA LEU A 201 -0.59 45.46 18.33
C LEU A 201 0.65 46.03 17.64
N ASP A 202 1.49 45.17 17.09
CA ASP A 202 2.67 45.60 16.32
C ASP A 202 2.33 46.35 15.01
N LEU A 203 1.14 46.15 14.44
CA LEU A 203 0.68 46.88 13.27
C LEU A 203 0.29 48.35 13.59
N LEU A 204 0.04 48.65 14.87
CA LEU A 204 -0.31 50.01 15.33
C LEU A 204 0.95 50.82 15.68
N LYS A 205 2.11 50.21 15.92
CA LYS A 205 3.35 50.91 16.27
C LYS A 205 3.73 52.00 15.27
N PRO A 206 3.71 51.81 13.94
CA PRO A 206 4.08 52.89 12.99
C PRO A 206 3.10 54.07 13.01
N PHE A 207 1.84 53.86 13.40
CA PHE A 207 0.85 54.91 13.52
C PHE A 207 0.97 55.67 14.86
N LEU A 208 1.33 54.98 15.94
CA LEU A 208 1.57 55.57 17.23
C LEU A 208 2.87 56.37 17.28
N GLU A 209 3.91 55.93 16.66
CA GLU A 209 5.18 56.64 16.55
C GLU A 209 5.05 57.94 15.71
N ARG A 210 4.24 57.95 14.66
CA ARG A 210 4.00 59.11 13.81
C ARG A 210 3.13 60.17 14.49
N SER A 211 2.36 59.83 15.53
CA SER A 211 1.58 60.77 16.32
C SER A 211 2.41 61.41 17.46
N GLN A 212 3.59 60.88 17.79
CA GLN A 212 4.47 61.47 18.81
C GLN A 212 5.43 62.53 18.30
N ASP A 213 5.73 62.51 16.99
CA ASP A 213 6.59 63.54 16.36
C ASP A 213 5.87 64.90 16.13
N GLY A 214 4.60 65.01 16.41
CA GLY A 214 3.79 66.23 16.19
C GLY A 214 3.58 67.13 17.39
N ALA A 215 4.06 66.77 18.60
CA ALA A 215 3.84 67.60 19.82
C ALA A 215 5.16 68.10 20.42
N SER A 216 5.78 69.09 19.72
CA SER A 216 6.81 69.93 20.32
C SER A 216 6.14 71.04 21.18
N THR A 217 6.05 70.80 22.47
CA THR A 217 5.74 71.87 23.43
C THR A 217 7.03 72.56 23.88
N PRO A 218 7.01 73.91 24.07
CA PRO A 218 8.20 74.68 24.40
C PRO A 218 8.65 74.50 25.83
N ARG A 219 9.93 74.28 25.99
CA ARG A 219 10.65 74.12 27.25
C ARG A 219 10.67 75.45 27.94
N VAL A 220 9.96 75.55 29.12
CA VAL A 220 10.17 76.62 30.11
C VAL A 220 11.35 76.20 30.99
N ALA A 221 12.38 77.08 31.02
CA ALA A 221 13.55 76.96 31.87
C ALA A 221 13.19 77.34 33.29
N THR A 222 13.46 76.49 34.30
CA THR A 222 13.59 76.93 35.70
C THR A 222 14.81 76.26 36.31
N THR A 223 15.67 77.11 36.85
CA THR A 223 16.96 76.96 37.51
C THR A 223 16.87 76.13 38.80
N PRO A 224 17.91 75.44 39.24
CA PRO A 224 17.90 74.62 40.48
C PRO A 224 18.31 75.44 41.71
N PRO A 225 18.06 74.96 42.95
CA PRO A 225 18.95 75.18 44.07
C PRO A 225 19.61 73.88 44.59
N ALA A 226 20.78 74.11 45.08
CA ALA A 226 21.80 73.18 45.56
C ALA A 226 21.50 72.67 47.00
N ASN A 227 22.35 71.71 47.35
CA ASN A 227 22.65 71.17 48.71
C ASN A 227 21.80 69.95 49.13
N GLY A 228 22.37 68.96 49.66
CA GLY A 228 23.60 68.65 50.35
C GLY A 228 23.66 67.23 50.81
N THR A 229 24.82 66.74 50.83
CA THR A 229 25.47 65.90 51.81
C THR A 229 24.98 64.49 52.19
N ALA A 230 25.87 63.58 52.05
CA ALA A 230 26.31 62.51 52.98
C ALA A 230 25.52 61.23 52.99
N SER A 231 26.10 60.15 52.78
CA SER A 231 27.04 59.34 53.49
C SER A 231 26.63 57.84 53.44
N ALA A 232 27.49 57.08 52.91
CA ALA A 232 28.09 55.84 53.44
C ALA A 232 27.28 54.56 53.64
N SER A 233 28.02 53.61 53.28
CA SER A 233 28.23 52.24 53.76
C SER A 233 27.36 51.15 53.08
N ASP A 234 27.93 50.30 52.32
CA ASP A 234 28.88 49.20 52.62
C ASP A 234 28.11 47.89 52.70
N VAL A 235 28.77 46.90 52.09
CA VAL A 235 28.66 45.45 52.30
C VAL A 235 28.07 44.62 51.20
N SER A 236 28.94 44.16 50.32
CA SER A 236 28.95 42.77 49.83
C SER A 236 29.34 41.81 50.97
N PRO A 237 29.27 40.45 50.88
CA PRO A 237 29.40 39.59 49.70
C PRO A 237 28.65 38.23 49.78
N VAL A 238 28.94 37.38 48.75
CA VAL A 238 29.24 35.93 48.76
C VAL A 238 28.08 34.96 48.52
N ALA A 239 28.29 34.32 47.39
CA ALA A 239 27.73 32.99 47.00
C ALA A 239 28.15 31.85 48.00
N PRO A 240 27.58 30.65 47.89
CA PRO A 240 28.04 29.70 46.87
C PRO A 240 26.92 29.26 45.92
#